data_3db2b2826bff99413e18c57c43f5ba55
#
_entry.id   3db2b2826bff99413e18c57c43f5ba55
#
_cell.length_a   1.000
_cell.length_b   1.000
_cell.length_c   1.000
_cell.angle_alpha   90.00
_cell.angle_beta   90.00
_cell.angle_gamma   90.00
#
_symmetry.space_group_name_H-M   'P 1'
#
loop_
_entity.id
_entity.type
_entity.pdbx_description
1 polymer ?
#
loop_
_entity_poly.entity_id
_entity_poly.type
_entity_poly.pdbx_seq_one_letter_code
_entity_poly.pdbx_strand_id
1 'polypeptide(L)'
;CLTMESKLGLNFELVDQARASAAKVADDVQHFIDQHTTVTVERAVCRLLGIDGVNDMDVPLPNVVVDHLMANSLLPVGTAWAIGNAMVETGKDPQGVADAVSSGELDLSKVPAHSDEEIRAAITPVVNATVERINKNVGKRNAYLKEWGDKEGPYLYIIVATGNIYEDIIQAKAGAKQGADIIAVIRTTGQSLLDYVPYGATTEGFGGTYATQENFRLMRAALDEVGEEQHRYIRLCNYCSGLCMPEIAAMGALERLDVMLNDALYGILFRDINMQRTIVDQYFSRVINGYAGVIINTGEDNYLTTDDAITAAHTVLASQFLNEAFAKDAGMREEQMGLGHAFEMDPAVENTFLYELAQAQMAREIFPNAPLKYMPPTKFMTGNIFRGHIQDALFNMVTILTNQRLCLLGMMTEAI
;
A
#
# COMPACT_ATOMS: atom_id res chain seq x y z
N CYS A 1 15.47 -27.90 8.82
CA CYS A 1 14.28 -27.68 7.98
C CYS A 1 13.43 -28.93 8.04
N LEU A 2 12.30 -28.88 8.75
CA LEU A 2 11.22 -29.86 8.57
C LEU A 2 10.61 -29.52 7.20
N THR A 3 10.82 -30.35 6.21
CA THR A 3 10.06 -30.30 4.97
C THR A 3 8.60 -30.50 5.36
N MET A 4 7.78 -29.44 5.32
CA MET A 4 6.35 -29.61 5.45
C MET A 4 5.89 -30.51 4.31
N GLU A 5 5.32 -31.67 4.65
CA GLU A 5 4.72 -32.57 3.67
C GLU A 5 3.55 -31.83 3.01
N SER A 6 3.58 -31.71 1.68
CA SER A 6 2.50 -31.01 0.96
C SER A 6 1.18 -31.75 1.13
N LYS A 7 0.16 -31.08 1.67
CA LYS A 7 -1.20 -31.65 1.79
C LYS A 7 -1.86 -31.86 0.42
N LEU A 8 -1.45 -31.05 -0.56
CA LEU A 8 -1.99 -31.11 -1.93
C LEU A 8 -1.13 -31.96 -2.87
N GLY A 9 0.03 -32.46 -2.41
CA GLY A 9 0.98 -33.18 -3.25
C GLY A 9 1.60 -32.30 -4.35
N LEU A 10 1.89 -31.06 -4.04
CA LEU A 10 2.46 -30.11 -5.01
C LEU A 10 3.82 -30.61 -5.54
N ASN A 11 4.05 -30.39 -6.83
CA ASN A 11 5.36 -30.57 -7.44
C ASN A 11 6.20 -29.31 -7.23
N PHE A 12 7.07 -29.33 -6.21
CA PHE A 12 7.91 -28.18 -5.87
C PHE A 12 8.97 -27.85 -6.94
N GLU A 13 9.35 -28.77 -7.83
CA GLU A 13 10.21 -28.44 -8.97
C GLU A 13 9.49 -27.48 -9.94
N LEU A 14 8.19 -27.67 -10.17
CA LEU A 14 7.38 -26.74 -10.98
C LEU A 14 7.21 -25.40 -10.25
N VAL A 15 7.04 -25.41 -8.92
CA VAL A 15 6.97 -24.19 -8.12
C VAL A 15 8.27 -23.39 -8.24
N ASP A 16 9.42 -24.04 -8.14
CA ASP A 16 10.72 -23.40 -8.27
C ASP A 16 10.96 -22.86 -9.69
N GLN A 17 10.52 -23.59 -10.72
CA GLN A 17 10.58 -23.11 -12.11
C GLN A 17 9.70 -21.88 -12.33
N ALA A 18 8.49 -21.86 -11.77
CA ALA A 18 7.59 -20.71 -11.84
C ALA A 18 8.19 -19.49 -11.13
N ARG A 19 8.76 -19.70 -9.94
CA ARG A 19 9.44 -18.65 -9.18
C ARG A 19 10.66 -18.09 -9.94
N ALA A 20 11.48 -18.97 -10.53
CA ALA A 20 12.61 -18.55 -11.36
C ALA A 20 12.17 -17.77 -12.60
N SER A 21 11.06 -18.16 -13.22
CA SER A 21 10.50 -17.42 -14.35
C SER A 21 10.00 -16.03 -13.94
N ALA A 22 9.33 -15.92 -12.81
CA ALA A 22 8.88 -14.63 -12.25
C ALA A 22 10.08 -13.74 -11.88
N ALA A 23 11.13 -14.30 -11.27
CA ALA A 23 12.36 -13.56 -10.96
C ALA A 23 13.02 -13.01 -12.22
N LYS A 24 13.08 -13.79 -13.30
CA LYS A 24 13.63 -13.32 -14.58
C LYS A 24 12.83 -12.14 -15.15
N VAL A 25 11.49 -12.19 -15.07
CA VAL A 25 10.64 -11.05 -15.49
C VAL A 25 10.93 -9.82 -14.63
N ALA A 26 11.05 -10.01 -13.32
CA ALA A 26 11.36 -8.92 -12.39
C ALA A 26 12.74 -8.30 -12.67
N ASP A 27 13.77 -9.11 -12.89
CA ASP A 27 15.12 -8.65 -13.26
C ASP A 27 15.09 -7.81 -14.55
N ASP A 28 14.37 -8.26 -15.59
CA ASP A 28 14.25 -7.53 -16.85
C ASP A 28 13.56 -6.18 -16.65
N VAL A 29 12.52 -6.14 -15.81
CA VAL A 29 11.80 -4.92 -15.44
C VAL A 29 12.65 -3.99 -14.59
N GLN A 30 13.46 -4.53 -13.67
CA GLN A 30 14.34 -3.73 -12.81
C GLN A 30 15.35 -2.92 -13.62
N HIS A 31 15.87 -3.46 -14.72
CA HIS A 31 16.74 -2.70 -15.64
C HIS A 31 16.07 -1.44 -16.19
N PHE A 32 14.77 -1.50 -16.45
CA PHE A 32 14.01 -0.33 -16.87
C PHE A 32 13.80 0.64 -15.70
N ILE A 33 13.44 0.13 -14.51
CA ILE A 33 13.19 0.93 -13.32
C ILE A 33 14.41 1.76 -12.95
N ASP A 34 15.61 1.15 -12.98
CA ASP A 34 16.88 1.78 -12.60
C ASP A 34 17.26 3.00 -13.45
N GLN A 35 16.64 3.16 -14.61
CA GLN A 35 16.91 4.23 -15.56
C GLN A 35 15.83 5.32 -15.59
N HIS A 36 14.75 5.18 -14.80
CA HIS A 36 13.59 6.03 -14.91
C HIS A 36 13.10 6.54 -13.57
N THR A 37 12.51 7.71 -13.61
CA THR A 37 11.70 8.27 -12.53
C THR A 37 10.31 8.63 -13.04
N THR A 38 9.42 9.01 -12.15
CA THR A 38 8.06 9.45 -12.47
C THR A 38 7.71 10.71 -11.69
N VAL A 39 6.68 11.42 -12.13
CA VAL A 39 6.19 12.60 -11.40
C VAL A 39 5.77 12.25 -9.97
N THR A 40 5.18 11.08 -9.75
CA THR A 40 4.73 10.71 -8.40
C THR A 40 5.87 10.20 -7.51
N VAL A 41 6.92 9.57 -8.06
CA VAL A 41 8.16 9.29 -7.32
C VAL A 41 8.78 10.61 -6.84
N GLU A 42 8.89 11.58 -7.72
CA GLU A 42 9.48 12.88 -7.40
C GLU A 42 8.62 13.66 -6.38
N ARG A 43 7.29 13.57 -6.45
CA ARG A 43 6.40 14.12 -5.41
C ARG A 43 6.56 13.41 -4.06
N ALA A 44 6.75 12.09 -4.07
CA ALA A 44 7.06 11.35 -2.85
C ALA A 44 8.38 11.81 -2.23
N VAL A 45 9.39 12.10 -3.04
CA VAL A 45 10.65 12.70 -2.58
C VAL A 45 10.41 14.07 -1.93
N CYS A 46 9.57 14.93 -2.53
CA CYS A 46 9.16 16.19 -1.88
C CYS A 46 8.62 15.95 -0.46
N ARG A 47 7.71 14.99 -0.30
CA ARG A 47 7.12 14.66 1.01
C ARG A 47 8.15 14.13 2.00
N LEU A 48 9.07 13.30 1.54
CA LEU A 48 10.17 12.79 2.38
C LEU A 48 11.19 13.88 2.75
N LEU A 49 11.27 14.96 1.99
CA LEU A 49 12.03 16.17 2.33
C LEU A 49 11.25 17.13 3.23
N GLY A 50 10.04 16.79 3.64
CA GLY A 50 9.21 17.61 4.52
C GLY A 50 8.41 18.71 3.84
N ILE A 51 8.32 18.69 2.50
CA ILE A 51 7.47 19.63 1.76
C ILE A 51 6.02 19.20 1.89
N ASP A 52 5.16 20.07 2.39
CA ASP A 52 3.75 19.83 2.63
C ASP A 52 2.92 21.10 2.38
N GLY A 53 1.60 20.98 2.43
CA GLY A 53 0.69 22.10 2.23
C GLY A 53 0.25 22.30 0.79
N VAL A 54 -0.45 23.40 0.58
CA VAL A 54 -1.02 23.81 -0.71
C VAL A 54 -0.71 25.29 -0.98
N ASN A 55 -0.75 25.68 -2.23
CA ASN A 55 -0.66 27.09 -2.63
C ASN A 55 -2.04 27.80 -2.52
N ASP A 56 -2.10 29.06 -2.92
CA ASP A 56 -3.32 29.89 -2.89
C ASP A 56 -4.47 29.37 -3.79
N MET A 57 -4.18 28.42 -4.66
CA MET A 57 -5.16 27.74 -5.54
C MET A 57 -5.46 26.32 -5.08
N ASP A 58 -5.15 25.97 -3.85
CA ASP A 58 -5.31 24.62 -3.27
C ASP A 58 -4.53 23.52 -4.01
N VAL A 59 -3.50 23.85 -4.79
CA VAL A 59 -2.63 22.87 -5.44
C VAL A 59 -1.57 22.41 -4.45
N PRO A 60 -1.41 21.08 -4.23
CA PRO A 60 -0.37 20.57 -3.33
C PRO A 60 1.04 21.02 -3.74
N LEU A 61 1.82 21.48 -2.78
CA LEU A 61 3.19 21.97 -3.05
C LEU A 61 4.11 20.91 -3.68
N PRO A 62 4.02 19.62 -3.37
CA PRO A 62 4.74 18.59 -4.13
C PRO A 62 4.40 18.59 -5.63
N ASN A 63 3.13 18.83 -6.00
CA ASN A 63 2.74 18.98 -7.40
C ASN A 63 3.36 20.24 -8.01
N VAL A 64 3.27 21.38 -7.32
CA VAL A 64 3.85 22.65 -7.81
C VAL A 64 5.35 22.51 -8.13
N VAL A 65 6.11 21.90 -7.23
CA VAL A 65 7.56 21.68 -7.41
C VAL A 65 7.83 20.75 -8.60
N VAL A 66 7.16 19.62 -8.65
CA VAL A 66 7.41 18.59 -9.69
C VAL A 66 6.93 19.06 -11.05
N ASP A 67 5.79 19.76 -11.14
CA ASP A 67 5.31 20.37 -12.38
C ASP A 67 6.29 21.41 -12.90
N HIS A 68 6.91 22.20 -12.01
CA HIS A 68 7.96 23.13 -12.37
C HIS A 68 9.21 22.42 -12.94
N LEU A 69 9.65 21.32 -12.30
CA LEU A 69 10.76 20.50 -12.81
C LEU A 69 10.44 19.90 -14.17
N MET A 70 9.24 19.38 -14.36
CA MET A 70 8.80 18.78 -15.61
C MET A 70 8.74 19.81 -16.74
N ALA A 71 8.16 20.98 -16.47
CA ALA A 71 8.05 22.07 -17.44
C ALA A 71 9.41 22.59 -17.93
N ASN A 72 10.44 22.46 -17.10
CA ASN A 72 11.80 22.89 -17.41
C ASN A 72 12.76 21.75 -17.80
N SER A 73 12.23 20.53 -18.07
CA SER A 73 13.02 19.35 -18.43
C SER A 73 14.03 18.92 -17.35
N LEU A 74 13.76 19.23 -16.08
CA LEU A 74 14.60 18.90 -14.93
C LEU A 74 14.15 17.64 -14.20
N LEU A 75 13.04 17.03 -14.59
CA LEU A 75 12.53 15.84 -13.90
C LEU A 75 13.59 14.71 -13.82
N PRO A 76 14.37 14.40 -14.87
CA PRO A 76 15.40 13.36 -14.80
C PRO A 76 16.55 13.67 -13.86
N VAL A 77 16.76 14.94 -13.50
CA VAL A 77 17.78 15.34 -12.52
C VAL A 77 17.37 14.93 -11.10
N GLY A 78 16.05 14.92 -10.83
CA GLY A 78 15.46 14.52 -9.57
C GLY A 78 15.23 15.66 -8.59
N THR A 79 14.14 15.56 -7.86
CA THR A 79 13.71 16.55 -6.87
C THR A 79 14.77 16.76 -5.77
N ALA A 80 15.38 15.68 -5.27
CA ALA A 80 16.36 15.77 -4.20
C ALA A 80 17.57 16.64 -4.60
N TRP A 81 18.03 16.48 -5.84
CA TRP A 81 19.13 17.31 -6.36
C TRP A 81 18.68 18.76 -6.55
N ALA A 82 17.53 18.98 -7.20
CA ALA A 82 17.04 20.32 -7.51
C ALA A 82 16.75 21.14 -6.23
N ILE A 83 16.09 20.54 -5.26
CA ILE A 83 15.81 21.17 -3.95
C ILE A 83 17.12 21.39 -3.19
N GLY A 84 18.00 20.40 -3.11
CA GLY A 84 19.30 20.53 -2.43
C GLY A 84 20.17 21.62 -3.04
N ASN A 85 20.20 21.73 -4.37
CA ASN A 85 20.90 22.80 -5.08
C ASN A 85 20.33 24.18 -4.73
N ALA A 86 19.00 24.32 -4.71
CA ALA A 86 18.33 25.56 -4.32
C ALA A 86 18.54 25.91 -2.83
N MET A 87 18.63 24.92 -1.95
CA MET A 87 18.95 25.11 -0.53
C MET A 87 20.35 25.71 -0.35
N VAL A 88 21.35 25.23 -1.11
CA VAL A 88 22.71 25.76 -1.08
C VAL A 88 22.73 27.24 -1.53
N GLU A 89 22.05 27.53 -2.64
CA GLU A 89 22.02 28.89 -3.22
C GLU A 89 21.28 29.88 -2.34
N THR A 90 20.14 29.50 -1.77
CA THR A 90 19.22 30.41 -1.09
C THR A 90 19.35 30.45 0.43
N GLY A 91 19.93 29.39 1.02
CA GLY A 91 19.94 29.19 2.46
C GLY A 91 18.56 28.83 3.05
N LYS A 92 17.53 28.60 2.20
CA LYS A 92 16.19 28.17 2.62
C LYS A 92 16.19 26.66 2.92
N ASP A 93 15.28 26.22 3.79
CA ASP A 93 14.96 24.79 3.94
C ASP A 93 14.08 24.28 2.77
N PRO A 94 13.80 22.98 2.65
CA PRO A 94 13.00 22.46 1.54
C PRO A 94 11.61 23.08 1.43
N GLN A 95 10.94 23.34 2.54
CA GLN A 95 9.62 23.98 2.55
C GLN A 95 9.73 25.42 2.02
N GLY A 96 10.70 26.17 2.48
CA GLY A 96 10.94 27.54 2.00
C GLY A 96 11.32 27.62 0.53
N VAL A 97 12.03 26.59 0.00
CA VAL A 97 12.28 26.47 -1.44
C VAL A 97 10.97 26.23 -2.20
N ALA A 98 10.13 25.30 -1.73
CA ALA A 98 8.85 25.01 -2.37
C ALA A 98 7.90 26.22 -2.35
N ASP A 99 7.84 26.97 -1.26
CA ASP A 99 7.05 28.20 -1.13
C ASP A 99 7.55 29.27 -2.11
N ALA A 100 8.86 29.42 -2.26
CA ALA A 100 9.46 30.37 -3.20
C ALA A 100 9.22 29.99 -4.67
N VAL A 101 9.23 28.69 -5.00
CA VAL A 101 8.83 28.19 -6.33
C VAL A 101 7.35 28.49 -6.58
N SER A 102 6.51 28.23 -5.60
CA SER A 102 5.06 28.44 -5.70
C SER A 102 4.68 29.91 -5.88
N SER A 103 5.36 30.82 -5.22
CA SER A 103 5.15 32.28 -5.35
C SER A 103 5.77 32.87 -6.62
N GLY A 104 6.58 32.11 -7.36
CA GLY A 104 7.36 32.61 -8.50
C GLY A 104 8.60 33.42 -8.13
N GLU A 105 8.95 33.47 -6.83
CA GLU A 105 10.21 34.11 -6.36
C GLU A 105 11.44 33.34 -6.83
N LEU A 106 11.34 32.01 -6.92
CA LEU A 106 12.44 31.14 -7.29
C LEU A 106 12.10 30.29 -8.52
N ASP A 107 13.01 30.32 -9.49
CA ASP A 107 12.97 29.45 -10.67
C ASP A 107 14.11 28.44 -10.59
N LEU A 108 13.78 27.15 -10.31
CA LEU A 108 14.78 26.10 -10.15
C LEU A 108 15.67 25.90 -11.39
N SER A 109 15.17 26.25 -12.58
CA SER A 109 15.94 26.14 -13.83
C SER A 109 17.04 27.20 -13.96
N LYS A 110 16.98 28.21 -13.14
CA LYS A 110 17.96 29.36 -13.14
C LYS A 110 18.90 29.31 -11.97
N VAL A 111 18.75 28.38 -11.05
CA VAL A 111 19.65 28.21 -9.92
C VAL A 111 21.01 27.74 -10.42
N PRO A 112 22.12 28.45 -10.10
CA PRO A 112 23.45 28.00 -10.46
C PRO A 112 23.72 26.58 -9.91
N ALA A 113 24.44 25.77 -10.67
CA ALA A 113 24.80 24.45 -10.24
C ALA A 113 25.90 24.51 -9.17
N HIS A 114 25.64 23.90 -8.01
CA HIS A 114 26.62 23.66 -6.96
C HIS A 114 27.20 22.25 -7.08
N SER A 115 28.26 21.97 -6.34
CA SER A 115 28.85 20.63 -6.33
C SER A 115 27.95 19.61 -5.64
N ASP A 116 28.05 18.34 -6.04
CA ASP A 116 27.33 17.25 -5.40
C ASP A 116 27.62 17.14 -3.90
N GLU A 117 28.85 17.52 -3.48
CA GLU A 117 29.23 17.52 -2.07
C GLU A 117 28.46 18.58 -1.28
N GLU A 118 28.33 19.79 -1.80
CA GLU A 118 27.55 20.88 -1.17
C GLU A 118 26.08 20.54 -1.10
N ILE A 119 25.51 20.00 -2.20
CA ILE A 119 24.11 19.58 -2.25
C ILE A 119 23.84 18.47 -1.24
N ARG A 120 24.70 17.44 -1.19
CA ARG A 120 24.58 16.36 -0.21
C ARG A 120 24.71 16.86 1.23
N ALA A 121 25.63 17.79 1.50
CA ALA A 121 25.79 18.38 2.81
C ALA A 121 24.52 19.16 3.25
N ALA A 122 23.87 19.86 2.34
CA ALA A 122 22.65 20.60 2.62
C ALA A 122 21.44 19.68 2.89
N ILE A 123 21.28 18.61 2.10
CA ILE A 123 20.09 17.77 2.15
C ILE A 123 20.16 16.64 3.21
N THR A 124 21.36 16.17 3.56
CA THR A 124 21.57 15.06 4.50
C THR A 124 20.89 15.27 5.86
N PRO A 125 20.95 16.44 6.51
CA PRO A 125 20.25 16.65 7.77
C PRO A 125 18.73 16.48 7.66
N VAL A 126 18.14 16.90 6.55
CA VAL A 126 16.70 16.79 6.28
C VAL A 126 16.33 15.31 6.10
N VAL A 127 17.09 14.60 5.29
CA VAL A 127 16.89 13.15 5.07
C VAL A 127 17.01 12.38 6.39
N ASN A 128 18.04 12.68 7.19
CA ASN A 128 18.23 12.03 8.49
C ASN A 128 17.06 12.28 9.45
N ALA A 129 16.48 13.47 9.47
CA ALA A 129 15.32 13.78 10.29
C ALA A 129 14.09 12.93 9.88
N THR A 130 13.87 12.75 8.59
CA THR A 130 12.80 11.89 8.06
C THR A 130 13.04 10.41 8.39
N VAL A 131 14.26 9.93 8.18
CA VAL A 131 14.65 8.55 8.55
C VAL A 131 14.44 8.31 10.05
N GLU A 132 14.85 9.26 10.90
CA GLU A 132 14.63 9.19 12.34
C GLU A 132 13.13 9.14 12.70
N ARG A 133 12.29 9.95 12.04
CA ARG A 133 10.84 9.92 12.22
C ARG A 133 10.25 8.54 11.87
N ILE A 134 10.64 7.96 10.74
CA ILE A 134 10.19 6.63 10.32
C ILE A 134 10.68 5.57 11.31
N ASN A 135 11.94 5.61 11.73
CA ASN A 135 12.50 4.68 12.72
C ASN A 135 11.79 4.78 14.06
N LYS A 136 11.42 5.98 14.50
CA LYS A 136 10.63 6.19 15.72
C LYS A 136 9.24 5.56 15.61
N ASN A 137 8.60 5.65 14.44
CA ASN A 137 7.32 5.01 14.15
C ASN A 137 7.42 3.48 14.21
N VAL A 138 8.45 2.91 13.56
CA VAL A 138 8.74 1.47 13.63
C VAL A 138 9.02 1.04 15.08
N GLY A 139 9.83 1.81 15.79
CA GLY A 139 10.12 1.56 17.21
C GLY A 139 8.88 1.59 18.10
N LYS A 140 7.97 2.54 17.88
CA LYS A 140 6.70 2.64 18.62
C LYS A 140 5.79 1.42 18.36
N ARG A 141 5.64 1.00 17.10
CA ARG A 141 4.93 -0.23 16.75
C ARG A 141 5.51 -1.44 17.48
N ASN A 142 6.81 -1.62 17.39
CA ASN A 142 7.50 -2.75 17.99
C ASN A 142 7.42 -2.74 19.52
N ALA A 143 7.44 -1.56 20.14
CA ALA A 143 7.27 -1.43 21.60
C ALA A 143 5.88 -1.88 22.03
N TYR A 144 4.83 -1.45 21.36
CA TYR A 144 3.46 -1.90 21.64
C TYR A 144 3.29 -3.42 21.46
N LEU A 145 3.81 -3.97 20.36
CA LEU A 145 3.75 -5.42 20.11
C LEU A 145 4.54 -6.22 21.16
N LYS A 146 5.65 -5.67 21.64
CA LYS A 146 6.43 -6.31 22.70
C LYS A 146 5.73 -6.25 24.07
N GLU A 147 5.08 -5.12 24.35
CA GLU A 147 4.41 -4.89 25.64
C GLU A 147 3.08 -5.65 25.75
N TRP A 148 2.26 -5.59 24.70
CA TRP A 148 0.90 -6.15 24.72
C TRP A 148 0.79 -7.52 24.08
N GLY A 149 1.85 -7.99 23.42
CA GLY A 149 1.86 -9.20 22.60
C GLY A 149 1.26 -8.99 21.23
N ASP A 150 1.51 -9.93 20.35
CA ASP A 150 0.85 -10.00 19.05
C ASP A 150 -0.13 -11.18 19.02
N LYS A 151 -1.20 -11.04 18.27
CA LYS A 151 -2.23 -12.06 18.18
C LYS A 151 -1.71 -13.32 17.47
N GLU A 152 -1.94 -14.47 18.05
CA GLU A 152 -1.85 -15.75 17.34
C GLU A 152 -3.06 -15.94 16.44
N GLY A 153 -2.87 -16.52 15.25
CA GLY A 153 -3.94 -16.73 14.28
C GLY A 153 -4.24 -15.48 13.41
N PRO A 154 -5.34 -15.49 12.65
CA PRO A 154 -5.59 -14.43 11.68
C PRO A 154 -5.94 -13.10 12.34
N TYR A 155 -5.45 -12.02 11.76
CA TYR A 155 -5.92 -10.68 12.07
C TYR A 155 -7.29 -10.44 11.46
N LEU A 156 -8.27 -10.10 12.28
CA LEU A 156 -9.60 -9.70 11.82
C LEU A 156 -9.50 -8.30 11.20
N TYR A 157 -9.77 -8.23 9.93
CA TYR A 157 -9.57 -7.03 9.10
C TYR A 157 -10.93 -6.53 8.63
N ILE A 158 -11.28 -5.28 8.99
CA ILE A 158 -12.53 -4.64 8.57
C ILE A 158 -12.24 -3.35 7.80
N ILE A 159 -13.19 -2.95 6.97
CA ILE A 159 -13.13 -1.72 6.18
C ILE A 159 -14.09 -0.69 6.77
N VAL A 160 -13.64 0.57 6.84
CA VAL A 160 -14.48 1.75 7.05
C VAL A 160 -14.41 2.63 5.79
N ALA A 161 -15.52 3.22 5.40
CA ALA A 161 -15.66 3.85 4.08
C ALA A 161 -16.80 4.88 4.00
N THR A 162 -16.93 5.75 4.99
CA THR A 162 -18.06 6.70 5.03
C THR A 162 -17.88 7.91 4.10
N GLY A 163 -16.65 8.21 3.70
CA GLY A 163 -16.29 9.43 2.97
C GLY A 163 -15.95 10.62 3.88
N ASN A 164 -16.14 10.47 5.19
CA ASN A 164 -15.87 11.48 6.20
C ASN A 164 -14.94 10.90 7.27
N ILE A 165 -13.72 11.43 7.39
CA ILE A 165 -12.72 10.90 8.32
C ILE A 165 -13.20 10.88 9.78
N TYR A 166 -14.00 11.85 10.20
CA TYR A 166 -14.50 11.92 11.57
C TYR A 166 -15.52 10.82 11.87
N GLU A 167 -16.39 10.50 10.91
CA GLU A 167 -17.33 9.38 11.00
C GLU A 167 -16.58 8.03 10.91
N ASP A 168 -15.56 7.94 10.06
CA ASP A 168 -14.69 6.75 9.97
C ASP A 168 -14.01 6.45 11.30
N ILE A 169 -13.55 7.48 12.01
CA ILE A 169 -12.93 7.33 13.34
C ILE A 169 -13.92 6.71 14.33
N ILE A 170 -15.18 7.14 14.32
CA ILE A 170 -16.21 6.59 15.21
C ILE A 170 -16.44 5.12 14.91
N GLN A 171 -16.58 4.75 13.63
CA GLN A 171 -16.76 3.37 13.20
C GLN A 171 -15.51 2.52 13.47
N ALA A 172 -14.32 3.05 13.20
CA ALA A 172 -13.05 2.37 13.45
C ALA A 172 -12.86 2.04 14.93
N LYS A 173 -13.11 3.00 15.83
CA LYS A 173 -13.06 2.77 17.27
C LYS A 173 -14.07 1.69 17.70
N ALA A 174 -15.29 1.75 17.19
CA ALA A 174 -16.31 0.74 17.49
C ALA A 174 -15.87 -0.64 17.01
N GLY A 175 -15.40 -0.77 15.77
CA GLY A 175 -14.90 -2.02 15.20
C GLY A 175 -13.70 -2.59 15.96
N ALA A 176 -12.74 -1.74 16.31
CA ALA A 176 -11.59 -2.13 17.09
C ALA A 176 -12.00 -2.65 18.49
N LYS A 177 -12.93 -1.97 19.17
CA LYS A 177 -13.48 -2.41 20.46
C LYS A 177 -14.24 -3.74 20.37
N GLN A 178 -14.81 -4.06 19.21
CA GLN A 178 -15.47 -5.35 18.93
C GLN A 178 -14.52 -6.47 18.52
N GLY A 179 -13.23 -6.19 18.39
CA GLY A 179 -12.21 -7.22 18.17
C GLY A 179 -11.49 -7.13 16.82
N ALA A 180 -11.74 -6.11 15.99
CA ALA A 180 -10.96 -5.92 14.78
C ALA A 180 -9.49 -5.65 15.12
N ASP A 181 -8.58 -6.31 14.40
CA ASP A 181 -7.13 -6.19 14.56
C ASP A 181 -6.52 -5.24 13.53
N ILE A 182 -7.18 -5.11 12.37
CA ILE A 182 -6.82 -4.20 11.29
C ILE A 182 -8.04 -3.39 10.92
N ILE A 183 -7.89 -2.08 10.91
CA ILE A 183 -8.85 -1.14 10.36
C ILE A 183 -8.30 -0.64 9.02
N ALA A 184 -9.02 -0.89 7.94
CA ALA A 184 -8.69 -0.36 6.63
C ALA A 184 -9.62 0.82 6.30
N VAL A 185 -9.03 1.94 5.95
CA VAL A 185 -9.75 3.05 5.35
C VAL A 185 -9.65 2.91 3.85
N ILE A 186 -10.75 2.51 3.19
CA ILE A 186 -10.76 2.41 1.73
C ILE A 186 -10.80 3.80 1.11
N ARG A 187 -10.04 4.01 0.05
CA ARG A 187 -10.02 5.29 -0.67
C ARG A 187 -11.37 5.58 -1.32
N THR A 188 -11.70 6.87 -1.40
CA THR A 188 -12.83 7.33 -2.19
C THR A 188 -12.73 6.83 -3.65
N THR A 189 -13.87 6.53 -4.24
CA THR A 189 -13.96 6.04 -5.61
C THR A 189 -13.29 7.03 -6.57
N GLY A 190 -12.39 6.53 -7.41
CA GLY A 190 -11.67 7.33 -8.38
C GLY A 190 -10.37 7.95 -7.89
N GLN A 191 -10.04 7.95 -6.58
CA GLN A 191 -8.74 8.49 -6.12
C GLN A 191 -7.54 7.78 -6.74
N SER A 192 -7.66 6.51 -7.10
CA SER A 192 -6.60 5.79 -7.83
C SER A 192 -6.21 6.43 -9.16
N LEU A 193 -7.10 7.23 -9.76
CA LEU A 193 -6.90 7.94 -11.02
C LEU A 193 -6.59 9.44 -10.84
N LEU A 194 -6.49 9.93 -9.61
CA LEU A 194 -6.04 11.31 -9.34
C LEU A 194 -4.52 11.37 -9.33
N ASP A 195 -3.98 12.34 -10.07
CA ASP A 195 -2.53 12.60 -10.10
C ASP A 195 -2.10 13.68 -9.09
N TYR A 196 -2.75 13.70 -7.96
CA TYR A 196 -2.43 14.48 -6.79
C TYR A 196 -3.05 13.83 -5.55
N VAL A 197 -2.51 14.16 -4.37
CA VAL A 197 -3.10 13.77 -3.08
C VAL A 197 -3.75 14.99 -2.46
N PRO A 198 -5.06 14.94 -2.13
CA PRO A 198 -5.73 16.03 -1.43
C PRO A 198 -5.06 16.37 -0.10
N TYR A 199 -5.17 17.63 0.32
CA TYR A 199 -4.58 18.14 1.54
C TYR A 199 -5.60 18.22 2.69
N GLY A 200 -5.15 17.85 3.89
CA GLY A 200 -5.92 18.03 5.12
C GLY A 200 -6.93 16.92 5.40
N ALA A 201 -7.74 17.15 6.43
CA ALA A 201 -8.85 16.29 6.81
C ALA A 201 -9.98 16.44 5.79
N THR A 202 -10.62 15.32 5.40
CA THR A 202 -11.65 15.34 4.36
C THR A 202 -12.98 14.76 4.85
N THR A 203 -14.09 15.31 4.35
CA THR A 203 -15.45 14.94 4.74
C THR A 203 -16.40 14.67 3.56
N GLU A 204 -15.89 14.76 2.34
CA GLU A 204 -16.65 14.74 1.08
C GLU A 204 -16.31 13.54 0.16
N GLY A 205 -15.74 12.48 0.71
CA GLY A 205 -15.44 11.27 -0.05
C GLY A 205 -16.72 10.54 -0.50
N PHE A 206 -16.60 9.79 -1.60
CA PHE A 206 -17.66 8.96 -2.14
C PHE A 206 -17.19 7.53 -2.34
N GLY A 207 -17.90 6.57 -1.75
CA GLY A 207 -17.49 5.16 -1.78
C GLY A 207 -16.18 4.85 -1.05
N GLY A 208 -15.75 5.76 -0.20
CA GLY A 208 -14.53 5.71 0.60
C GLY A 208 -14.10 7.10 1.01
N THR A 209 -13.02 7.17 1.79
CA THR A 209 -12.47 8.41 2.34
C THR A 209 -11.10 8.69 1.73
N TYR A 210 -10.82 9.93 1.38
CA TYR A 210 -9.54 10.28 0.76
C TYR A 210 -8.35 9.83 1.60
N ALA A 211 -7.37 9.21 0.94
CA ALA A 211 -6.06 8.98 1.51
C ALA A 211 -5.30 10.31 1.52
N THR A 212 -5.20 10.93 2.68
CA THR A 212 -4.40 12.15 2.92
C THR A 212 -3.52 11.93 4.13
N GLN A 213 -2.42 12.67 4.24
CA GLN A 213 -1.54 12.54 5.39
C GLN A 213 -2.26 12.88 6.70
N GLU A 214 -3.10 13.90 6.70
CA GLU A 214 -3.88 14.29 7.88
C GLU A 214 -4.92 13.23 8.27
N ASN A 215 -5.61 12.62 7.30
CA ASN A 215 -6.54 11.53 7.59
C ASN A 215 -5.80 10.32 8.19
N PHE A 216 -4.58 10.02 7.71
CA PHE A 216 -3.73 8.98 8.30
C PHE A 216 -3.37 9.29 9.75
N ARG A 217 -2.94 10.52 10.00
CA ARG A 217 -2.56 10.99 11.35
C ARG A 217 -3.72 10.90 12.33
N LEU A 218 -4.90 11.39 11.93
CA LEU A 218 -6.11 11.37 12.76
C LEU A 218 -6.55 9.94 13.09
N MET A 219 -6.61 9.07 12.08
CA MET A 219 -7.00 7.68 12.29
C MET A 219 -5.98 6.93 13.12
N ARG A 220 -4.67 7.14 12.88
CA ARG A 220 -3.62 6.51 13.68
C ARG A 220 -3.71 6.89 15.17
N ALA A 221 -3.95 8.16 15.45
CA ALA A 221 -4.15 8.63 16.83
C ALA A 221 -5.37 7.98 17.49
N ALA A 222 -6.48 7.89 16.76
CA ALA A 222 -7.70 7.25 17.25
C ALA A 222 -7.53 5.75 17.55
N LEU A 223 -6.78 5.03 16.71
CA LEU A 223 -6.50 3.61 16.94
C LEU A 223 -5.48 3.38 18.05
N ASP A 224 -4.54 4.29 18.25
CA ASP A 224 -3.64 4.23 19.41
C ASP A 224 -4.42 4.36 20.73
N GLU A 225 -5.37 5.31 20.80
CA GLU A 225 -6.23 5.49 21.97
C GLU A 225 -6.98 4.20 22.34
N VAL A 226 -7.59 3.53 21.35
CA VAL A 226 -8.26 2.24 21.58
C VAL A 226 -7.26 1.15 21.96
N GLY A 227 -6.11 1.14 21.32
CA GLY A 227 -5.04 0.17 21.60
C GLY A 227 -4.53 0.27 23.03
N GLU A 228 -4.32 1.48 23.52
CA GLU A 228 -3.93 1.76 24.93
C GLU A 228 -5.03 1.37 25.91
N GLU A 229 -6.32 1.64 25.58
CA GLU A 229 -7.47 1.22 26.39
C GLU A 229 -7.58 -0.31 26.50
N GLN A 230 -7.32 -1.04 25.41
CA GLN A 230 -7.51 -2.49 25.34
C GLN A 230 -6.24 -3.32 25.49
N HIS A 231 -5.09 -2.69 25.64
CA HIS A 231 -3.77 -3.33 25.69
C HIS A 231 -3.52 -4.27 24.50
N ARG A 232 -3.82 -3.79 23.28
CA ARG A 232 -3.49 -4.49 22.06
C ARG A 232 -3.24 -3.53 20.91
N TYR A 233 -2.34 -3.90 20.01
CA TYR A 233 -2.00 -3.06 18.87
C TYR A 233 -3.03 -3.20 17.75
N ILE A 234 -3.71 -2.09 17.41
CA ILE A 234 -4.65 -2.04 16.29
C ILE A 234 -3.91 -1.53 15.06
N ARG A 235 -3.85 -2.32 14.01
CA ARG A 235 -3.18 -1.97 12.77
C ARG A 235 -4.03 -1.06 11.90
N LEU A 236 -3.38 -0.10 11.26
CA LEU A 236 -4.01 0.79 10.28
C LEU A 236 -3.60 0.38 8.87
N CYS A 237 -4.60 0.14 8.03
CA CYS A 237 -4.43 -0.16 6.61
C CYS A 237 -5.01 0.95 5.75
N ASN A 238 -4.38 1.21 4.61
CA ASN A 238 -4.92 2.07 3.56
C ASN A 238 -4.55 1.50 2.18
N TYR A 239 -5.07 2.12 1.13
CA TYR A 239 -4.86 1.71 -0.25
C TYR A 239 -3.99 2.72 -0.96
N CYS A 240 -2.90 2.27 -1.59
CA CYS A 240 -1.98 3.14 -2.30
C CYS A 240 -1.79 2.81 -3.78
N SER A 241 -2.36 1.72 -4.29
CA SER A 241 -2.30 1.40 -5.73
C SER A 241 -3.00 2.48 -6.56
N GLY A 242 -2.38 2.88 -7.68
CA GLY A 242 -2.89 3.95 -8.54
C GLY A 242 -1.82 4.98 -8.88
N LEU A 243 -2.24 6.17 -9.32
CA LEU A 243 -1.32 7.21 -9.81
C LEU A 243 -0.43 7.85 -8.74
N CYS A 244 -0.82 7.79 -7.46
CA CYS A 244 -0.05 8.39 -6.34
C CYS A 244 0.55 7.34 -5.40
N MET A 245 0.86 6.15 -5.89
CA MET A 245 1.35 5.03 -5.08
C MET A 245 2.55 5.40 -4.19
N PRO A 246 3.66 5.97 -4.69
CA PRO A 246 4.79 6.36 -3.85
C PRO A 246 4.47 7.45 -2.84
N GLU A 247 3.64 8.44 -3.19
CA GLU A 247 3.27 9.51 -2.27
C GLU A 247 2.49 8.98 -1.07
N ILE A 248 1.52 8.10 -1.33
CA ILE A 248 0.71 7.50 -0.26
C ILE A 248 1.58 6.58 0.60
N ALA A 249 2.53 5.85 0.03
CA ALA A 249 3.50 5.06 0.79
C ALA A 249 4.37 5.95 1.69
N ALA A 250 4.87 7.08 1.19
CA ALA A 250 5.65 8.05 1.98
C ALA A 250 4.82 8.59 3.16
N MET A 251 3.59 9.03 2.91
CA MET A 251 2.68 9.48 3.97
C MET A 251 2.41 8.38 5.00
N GLY A 252 2.22 7.14 4.54
CA GLY A 252 2.03 5.97 5.41
C GLY A 252 3.23 5.71 6.33
N ALA A 253 4.44 5.82 5.82
CA ALA A 253 5.66 5.68 6.61
C ALA A 253 5.79 6.80 7.66
N LEU A 254 5.45 8.03 7.27
CA LEU A 254 5.50 9.20 8.15
C LEU A 254 4.43 9.15 9.25
N GLU A 255 3.29 8.54 9.03
CA GLU A 255 2.16 8.47 9.97
C GLU A 255 1.95 7.07 10.58
N ARG A 256 2.92 6.17 10.45
CA ARG A 256 2.90 4.81 11.03
C ARG A 256 1.69 3.98 10.60
N LEU A 257 1.46 3.84 9.32
CA LEU A 257 0.60 2.80 8.80
C LEU A 257 1.28 1.43 8.88
N ASP A 258 0.49 0.38 8.87
CA ASP A 258 0.95 -1.00 9.12
C ASP A 258 0.74 -1.91 7.93
N VAL A 259 -0.30 -1.62 7.13
CA VAL A 259 -0.69 -2.42 5.97
C VAL A 259 -1.05 -1.49 4.82
N MET A 260 -0.62 -1.81 3.61
CA MET A 260 -0.94 -1.03 2.41
C MET A 260 -1.36 -1.95 1.27
N LEU A 261 -2.49 -1.68 0.63
CA LEU A 261 -2.76 -2.23 -0.69
C LEU A 261 -1.76 -1.61 -1.67
N ASN A 262 -0.89 -2.43 -2.26
CA ASN A 262 0.22 -1.99 -3.11
C ASN A 262 0.45 -3.02 -4.22
N ASP A 263 -0.06 -2.74 -5.40
CA ASP A 263 -0.03 -3.67 -6.53
C ASP A 263 -0.11 -2.91 -7.86
N ALA A 264 0.98 -2.89 -8.63
CA ALA A 264 1.02 -2.27 -9.95
C ALA A 264 0.07 -2.97 -10.94
N LEU A 265 -0.04 -4.28 -10.86
CA LEU A 265 -0.90 -5.06 -11.75
C LEU A 265 -2.38 -4.68 -11.58
N TYR A 266 -2.81 -4.36 -10.37
CA TYR A 266 -4.14 -3.78 -10.13
C TYR A 266 -4.35 -2.50 -10.95
N GLY A 267 -3.40 -1.57 -10.91
CA GLY A 267 -3.47 -0.33 -11.67
C GLY A 267 -3.47 -0.58 -13.19
N ILE A 268 -2.62 -1.47 -13.65
CA ILE A 268 -2.44 -1.77 -15.09
C ILE A 268 -3.65 -2.51 -15.65
N LEU A 269 -4.06 -3.61 -15.00
CA LEU A 269 -5.06 -4.53 -15.54
C LEU A 269 -6.50 -4.13 -15.22
N PHE A 270 -6.72 -3.44 -14.11
CA PHE A 270 -8.06 -3.07 -13.66
C PHE A 270 -8.40 -1.59 -13.89
N ARG A 271 -7.40 -0.70 -13.96
CA ARG A 271 -7.59 0.75 -14.09
C ARG A 271 -6.98 1.37 -15.34
N ASP A 272 -6.43 0.58 -16.24
CA ASP A 272 -5.76 1.06 -17.46
C ASP A 272 -4.65 2.12 -17.24
N ILE A 273 -3.97 2.05 -16.09
CA ILE A 273 -2.87 2.97 -15.79
C ILE A 273 -1.63 2.56 -16.60
N ASN A 274 -0.86 3.55 -17.06
CA ASN A 274 0.36 3.32 -17.82
C ASN A 274 1.31 2.35 -17.09
N MET A 275 1.64 1.26 -17.75
CA MET A 275 2.43 0.17 -17.16
C MET A 275 3.84 0.62 -16.78
N GLN A 276 4.55 1.36 -17.64
CA GLN A 276 5.92 1.78 -17.39
C GLN A 276 6.01 2.69 -16.16
N ARG A 277 5.10 3.66 -16.06
CA ARG A 277 4.99 4.53 -14.89
C ARG A 277 4.71 3.72 -13.62
N THR A 278 3.69 2.87 -13.67
CA THR A 278 3.19 2.18 -12.47
C THR A 278 4.19 1.18 -11.90
N ILE A 279 4.99 0.55 -12.74
CA ILE A 279 6.06 -0.36 -12.31
C ILE A 279 7.16 0.40 -11.56
N VAL A 280 7.59 1.57 -12.06
CA VAL A 280 8.55 2.43 -11.37
C VAL A 280 7.98 2.90 -10.03
N ASP A 281 6.73 3.35 -10.03
CA ASP A 281 6.03 3.79 -8.82
C ASP A 281 5.95 2.68 -7.77
N GLN A 282 5.62 1.46 -8.18
CA GLN A 282 5.56 0.31 -7.28
C GLN A 282 6.89 0.02 -6.59
N TYR A 283 7.97 -0.02 -7.36
CA TYR A 283 9.30 -0.29 -6.81
C TYR A 283 9.65 0.73 -5.71
N PHE A 284 9.54 2.02 -6.01
CA PHE A 284 9.86 3.07 -5.04
C PHE A 284 8.96 3.00 -3.81
N SER A 285 7.66 2.77 -3.98
CA SER A 285 6.72 2.61 -2.88
C SER A 285 7.04 1.40 -2.01
N ARG A 286 7.49 0.30 -2.60
CA ARG A 286 7.88 -0.92 -1.86
C ARG A 286 9.20 -0.77 -1.11
N VAL A 287 10.16 0.00 -1.63
CA VAL A 287 11.35 0.38 -0.87
C VAL A 287 10.98 1.13 0.40
N ILE A 288 10.05 2.10 0.30
CA ILE A 288 9.56 2.84 1.47
C ILE A 288 8.81 1.91 2.44
N ASN A 289 7.89 1.11 1.95
CA ASN A 289 7.10 0.17 2.76
C ASN A 289 7.99 -0.88 3.44
N GLY A 290 8.99 -1.40 2.71
CA GLY A 290 9.98 -2.35 3.24
C GLY A 290 10.74 -1.77 4.42
N TYR A 291 11.24 -0.54 4.27
CA TYR A 291 11.95 0.17 5.32
C TYR A 291 11.07 0.48 6.54
N ALA A 292 9.84 0.92 6.32
CA ALA A 292 8.88 1.26 7.37
C ALA A 292 8.21 0.04 8.04
N GLY A 293 8.54 -1.18 7.62
CA GLY A 293 7.96 -2.41 8.18
C GLY A 293 6.47 -2.59 7.86
N VAL A 294 6.00 -2.02 6.76
CA VAL A 294 4.62 -2.12 6.30
C VAL A 294 4.41 -3.44 5.57
N ILE A 295 3.29 -4.11 5.85
CA ILE A 295 2.83 -5.28 5.10
C ILE A 295 2.12 -4.79 3.84
N ILE A 296 2.52 -5.24 2.67
CA ILE A 296 1.76 -4.98 1.45
C ILE A 296 0.64 -6.01 1.27
N ASN A 297 -0.48 -5.55 0.75
CA ASN A 297 -1.52 -6.41 0.19
C ASN A 297 -1.48 -6.30 -1.32
N THR A 298 -1.70 -7.40 -2.01
CA THR A 298 -1.89 -7.44 -3.45
C THR A 298 -3.35 -7.69 -3.79
N GLY A 299 -3.75 -7.38 -5.01
CA GLY A 299 -5.16 -7.35 -5.41
C GLY A 299 -5.47 -8.27 -6.60
N GLU A 300 -4.96 -9.50 -6.58
CA GLU A 300 -5.05 -10.46 -7.68
C GLU A 300 -6.49 -10.79 -8.12
N ASP A 301 -7.44 -10.75 -7.19
CA ASP A 301 -8.86 -10.94 -7.48
C ASP A 301 -9.43 -9.92 -8.47
N ASN A 302 -8.91 -8.69 -8.45
CA ASN A 302 -9.36 -7.64 -9.38
C ASN A 302 -8.97 -7.90 -10.83
N TYR A 303 -7.98 -8.77 -11.09
CA TYR A 303 -7.56 -9.12 -12.45
C TYR A 303 -8.55 -10.04 -13.15
N LEU A 304 -9.40 -10.72 -12.40
CA LEU A 304 -10.39 -11.68 -12.88
C LEU A 304 -11.78 -11.06 -13.11
N THR A 305 -11.88 -9.75 -13.24
CA THR A 305 -13.19 -9.06 -13.39
C THR A 305 -13.99 -9.50 -14.60
N THR A 306 -13.33 -10.04 -15.62
CA THR A 306 -13.95 -10.45 -16.88
C THR A 306 -13.88 -11.94 -17.17
N ASP A 307 -13.32 -12.73 -16.24
CA ASP A 307 -13.14 -14.18 -16.43
C ASP A 307 -13.64 -14.98 -15.24
N ASP A 308 -13.77 -16.29 -15.41
CA ASP A 308 -14.15 -17.24 -14.40
C ASP A 308 -12.93 -17.54 -13.48
N ALA A 309 -13.09 -17.29 -12.19
CA ALA A 309 -12.02 -17.46 -11.22
C ALA A 309 -11.58 -18.93 -11.06
N ILE A 310 -12.42 -19.90 -11.39
CA ILE A 310 -12.08 -21.33 -11.32
C ILE A 310 -11.14 -21.69 -12.48
N THR A 311 -11.51 -21.34 -13.71
CA THR A 311 -10.71 -21.63 -14.90
C THR A 311 -9.45 -20.78 -14.99
N ALA A 312 -9.49 -19.53 -14.50
CA ALA A 312 -8.39 -18.57 -14.53
C ALA A 312 -7.57 -18.54 -13.22
N ALA A 313 -7.79 -19.44 -12.27
CA ALA A 313 -7.09 -19.49 -10.98
C ALA A 313 -5.54 -19.50 -11.11
N HIS A 314 -5.02 -20.10 -12.18
CA HIS A 314 -3.58 -20.10 -12.47
C HIS A 314 -3.01 -18.69 -12.70
N THR A 315 -3.81 -17.73 -13.17
CA THR A 315 -3.37 -16.33 -13.34
C THR A 315 -3.20 -15.63 -12.02
N VAL A 316 -4.02 -15.94 -11.02
CA VAL A 316 -3.86 -15.45 -9.65
C VAL A 316 -2.52 -15.92 -9.08
N LEU A 317 -2.20 -17.20 -9.22
CA LEU A 317 -0.92 -17.74 -8.77
C LEU A 317 0.27 -17.12 -9.49
N ALA A 318 0.19 -16.95 -10.81
CA ALA A 318 1.24 -16.27 -11.58
C ALA A 318 1.48 -14.85 -11.07
N SER A 319 0.40 -14.10 -10.79
CA SER A 319 0.48 -12.75 -10.22
C SER A 319 1.13 -12.74 -8.83
N GLN A 320 0.86 -13.75 -8.00
CA GLN A 320 1.50 -13.90 -6.69
C GLN A 320 3.02 -14.11 -6.81
N PHE A 321 3.48 -14.95 -7.74
CA PHE A 321 4.91 -15.13 -8.02
C PHE A 321 5.58 -13.83 -8.51
N LEU A 322 4.92 -13.09 -9.40
CA LEU A 322 5.43 -11.80 -9.88
C LEU A 322 5.50 -10.78 -8.75
N ASN A 323 4.45 -10.68 -7.94
CA ASN A 323 4.43 -9.77 -6.80
C ASN A 323 5.48 -10.12 -5.74
N GLU A 324 5.73 -11.42 -5.50
CA GLU A 324 6.83 -11.88 -4.63
C GLU A 324 8.18 -11.42 -5.18
N ALA A 325 8.44 -11.62 -6.47
CA ALA A 325 9.70 -11.23 -7.10
C ALA A 325 9.93 -9.72 -7.03
N PHE A 326 8.96 -8.90 -7.43
CA PHE A 326 9.05 -7.44 -7.33
C PHE A 326 9.23 -6.94 -5.89
N ALA A 327 8.63 -7.62 -4.90
CA ALA A 327 8.82 -7.25 -3.51
C ALA A 327 10.23 -7.57 -3.01
N LYS A 328 10.80 -8.70 -3.42
CA LYS A 328 12.20 -9.08 -3.12
C LYS A 328 13.20 -8.09 -3.73
N ASP A 329 13.00 -7.67 -4.97
CA ASP A 329 13.86 -6.68 -5.62
C ASP A 329 13.83 -5.32 -4.90
N ALA A 330 12.71 -4.96 -4.30
CA ALA A 330 12.58 -3.78 -3.44
C ALA A 330 13.11 -3.97 -2.00
N GLY A 331 13.70 -5.12 -1.69
CA GLY A 331 14.27 -5.42 -0.38
C GLY A 331 13.25 -5.75 0.71
N MET A 332 12.02 -6.09 0.35
CA MET A 332 11.00 -6.49 1.32
C MET A 332 11.25 -7.92 1.84
N ARG A 333 10.92 -8.14 3.11
CA ARG A 333 10.96 -9.46 3.73
C ARG A 333 9.67 -10.24 3.46
N GLU A 334 9.73 -11.57 3.51
CA GLU A 334 8.56 -12.43 3.29
C GLU A 334 7.40 -12.10 4.25
N GLU A 335 7.70 -11.73 5.50
CA GLU A 335 6.70 -11.34 6.50
C GLU A 335 5.96 -10.02 6.18
N GLN A 336 6.40 -9.33 5.15
CA GLN A 336 5.75 -8.10 4.66
C GLN A 336 4.94 -8.32 3.38
N MET A 337 4.89 -9.54 2.86
CA MET A 337 4.26 -9.88 1.59
C MET A 337 2.87 -10.48 1.81
N GLY A 338 1.87 -9.63 1.97
CA GLY A 338 0.45 -10.03 2.06
C GLY A 338 -0.12 -10.41 0.68
N LEU A 339 0.51 -11.42 0.05
CA LEU A 339 0.15 -11.89 -1.28
C LEU A 339 -1.24 -12.53 -1.29
N GLY A 340 -1.99 -12.28 -2.34
CA GLY A 340 -3.33 -12.79 -2.49
C GLY A 340 -4.38 -11.90 -1.83
N HIS A 341 -5.61 -12.16 -2.18
CA HIS A 341 -6.76 -11.39 -1.72
C HIS A 341 -7.96 -12.31 -1.57
N ALA A 342 -8.93 -12.25 -2.48
CA ALA A 342 -9.97 -13.25 -2.64
C ALA A 342 -9.71 -14.03 -3.92
N PHE A 343 -10.22 -15.26 -4.00
CA PHE A 343 -10.20 -15.98 -5.27
C PHE A 343 -11.50 -15.73 -6.05
N GLU A 344 -12.53 -15.20 -5.39
CA GLU A 344 -13.79 -14.71 -5.96
C GLU A 344 -14.50 -15.75 -6.85
N MET A 345 -14.48 -17.00 -6.43
CA MET A 345 -15.19 -18.09 -7.12
C MET A 345 -16.69 -18.02 -6.82
N ASP A 346 -17.53 -18.21 -7.83
CA ASP A 346 -18.98 -18.13 -7.67
C ASP A 346 -19.50 -19.20 -6.69
N PRO A 347 -20.08 -18.83 -5.55
CA PRO A 347 -20.62 -19.78 -4.56
C PRO A 347 -21.79 -20.62 -5.07
N ALA A 348 -22.39 -20.30 -6.20
CA ALA A 348 -23.44 -21.09 -6.84
C ALA A 348 -22.89 -22.27 -7.65
N VAL A 349 -21.60 -22.26 -7.96
CA VAL A 349 -20.94 -23.38 -8.65
C VAL A 349 -20.67 -24.52 -7.67
N GLU A 350 -20.94 -25.75 -8.11
CA GLU A 350 -20.69 -26.92 -7.29
C GLU A 350 -19.22 -27.04 -6.87
N ASN A 351 -18.98 -27.39 -5.62
CA ASN A 351 -17.63 -27.51 -5.01
C ASN A 351 -16.82 -26.23 -4.89
N THR A 352 -17.39 -25.06 -5.08
CA THR A 352 -16.68 -23.77 -4.99
C THR A 352 -15.92 -23.61 -3.68
N PHE A 353 -16.51 -23.99 -2.54
CA PHE A 353 -15.83 -23.93 -1.26
C PHE A 353 -14.55 -24.79 -1.24
N LEU A 354 -14.57 -25.96 -1.87
CA LEU A 354 -13.39 -26.84 -1.98
C LEU A 354 -12.31 -26.22 -2.89
N TYR A 355 -12.71 -25.55 -3.96
CA TYR A 355 -11.78 -24.86 -4.84
C TYR A 355 -11.13 -23.68 -4.13
N GLU A 356 -11.90 -22.86 -3.43
CA GLU A 356 -11.37 -21.75 -2.60
C GLU A 356 -10.39 -22.29 -1.54
N LEU A 357 -10.77 -23.36 -0.84
CA LEU A 357 -9.92 -24.00 0.17
C LEU A 357 -8.63 -24.55 -0.45
N ALA A 358 -8.71 -25.21 -1.60
CA ALA A 358 -7.55 -25.77 -2.30
C ALA A 358 -6.60 -24.65 -2.78
N GLN A 359 -7.14 -23.58 -3.35
CA GLN A 359 -6.34 -22.44 -3.83
C GLN A 359 -5.62 -21.75 -2.65
N ALA A 360 -6.33 -21.53 -1.55
CA ALA A 360 -5.73 -20.93 -0.35
C ALA A 360 -4.67 -21.84 0.28
N GLN A 361 -4.89 -23.16 0.32
CA GLN A 361 -3.91 -24.12 0.80
C GLN A 361 -2.67 -24.16 -0.10
N MET A 362 -2.86 -24.12 -1.43
CA MET A 362 -1.76 -24.08 -2.39
C MET A 362 -0.91 -22.82 -2.20
N ALA A 363 -1.54 -21.65 -2.09
CA ALA A 363 -0.83 -20.42 -1.81
C ALA A 363 -0.03 -20.50 -0.49
N ARG A 364 -0.62 -21.07 0.57
CA ARG A 364 0.08 -21.27 1.85
C ARG A 364 1.29 -22.19 1.74
N GLU A 365 1.21 -23.25 0.96
CA GLU A 365 2.33 -24.18 0.77
C GLU A 365 3.46 -23.56 -0.08
N ILE A 366 3.11 -22.74 -1.07
CA ILE A 366 4.07 -22.05 -1.93
C ILE A 366 4.73 -20.86 -1.22
N PHE A 367 4.00 -20.13 -0.39
CA PHE A 367 4.45 -18.93 0.32
C PHE A 367 4.35 -19.12 1.85
N PRO A 368 5.17 -20.01 2.46
CA PRO A 368 4.95 -20.48 3.83
C PRO A 368 5.11 -19.37 4.90
N ASN A 369 5.94 -18.37 4.65
CA ASN A 369 6.24 -17.30 5.61
C ASN A 369 5.48 -15.99 5.31
N ALA A 370 4.80 -15.91 4.17
CA ALA A 370 4.05 -14.71 3.80
C ALA A 370 2.76 -14.58 4.63
N PRO A 371 2.40 -13.38 5.10
CA PRO A 371 1.14 -13.14 5.81
C PRO A 371 -0.03 -13.05 4.82
N LEU A 372 -0.31 -14.16 4.15
CA LEU A 372 -1.33 -14.22 3.11
C LEU A 372 -2.68 -13.67 3.56
N LYS A 373 -3.40 -13.05 2.64
CA LYS A 373 -4.73 -12.48 2.86
C LYS A 373 -5.80 -13.30 2.17
N TYR A 374 -6.90 -13.49 2.87
CA TYR A 374 -8.10 -14.14 2.33
C TYR A 374 -9.32 -13.27 2.58
N MET A 375 -10.25 -13.30 1.65
CA MET A 375 -11.56 -12.66 1.73
C MET A 375 -12.63 -13.61 1.16
N PRO A 376 -13.83 -13.74 1.75
CA PRO A 376 -14.96 -14.42 1.14
C PRO A 376 -15.30 -13.83 -0.24
N PRO A 377 -16.00 -14.60 -1.12
CA PRO A 377 -16.37 -14.13 -2.46
C PRO A 377 -17.48 -13.08 -2.43
N THR A 378 -17.17 -11.88 -1.98
CA THR A 378 -18.11 -10.79 -1.67
C THR A 378 -18.80 -10.23 -2.91
N LYS A 379 -18.19 -10.28 -4.10
CA LYS A 379 -18.83 -9.83 -5.35
C LYS A 379 -20.08 -10.61 -5.73
N PHE A 380 -20.29 -11.78 -5.13
CA PHE A 380 -21.47 -12.62 -5.33
C PHE A 380 -22.55 -12.44 -4.26
N MET A 381 -22.39 -11.49 -3.36
CA MET A 381 -23.44 -11.08 -2.42
C MET A 381 -24.58 -10.41 -3.19
N THR A 382 -25.82 -10.72 -2.80
CA THR A 382 -27.01 -10.29 -3.56
C THR A 382 -27.98 -9.45 -2.74
N GLY A 383 -27.55 -8.93 -1.60
CA GLY A 383 -28.41 -8.20 -0.65
C GLY A 383 -29.31 -9.12 0.21
N ASN A 384 -29.27 -10.42 0.01
CA ASN A 384 -29.91 -11.38 0.91
C ASN A 384 -29.03 -11.57 2.15
N ILE A 385 -29.37 -10.87 3.24
CA ILE A 385 -28.58 -10.84 4.47
C ILE A 385 -28.39 -12.22 5.11
N PHE A 386 -29.35 -13.13 5.01
CA PHE A 386 -29.22 -14.48 5.55
C PHE A 386 -28.22 -15.30 4.74
N ARG A 387 -28.31 -15.24 3.41
CA ARG A 387 -27.35 -15.89 2.52
C ARG A 387 -25.96 -15.29 2.70
N GLY A 388 -25.86 -13.97 2.75
CA GLY A 388 -24.59 -13.25 2.97
C GLY A 388 -23.93 -13.66 4.27
N HIS A 389 -24.68 -13.71 5.37
CA HIS A 389 -24.15 -14.15 6.67
C HIS A 389 -23.62 -15.59 6.65
N ILE A 390 -24.37 -16.52 6.07
CA ILE A 390 -23.94 -17.92 5.96
C ILE A 390 -22.71 -18.04 5.07
N GLN A 391 -22.69 -17.34 3.95
CA GLN A 391 -21.59 -17.31 2.99
C GLN A 391 -20.32 -16.77 3.64
N ASP A 392 -20.38 -15.64 4.32
CA ASP A 392 -19.25 -15.05 5.03
C ASP A 392 -18.71 -16.01 6.11
N ALA A 393 -19.59 -16.56 6.94
CA ALA A 393 -19.21 -17.48 8.00
C ALA A 393 -18.53 -18.74 7.44
N LEU A 394 -19.08 -19.34 6.38
CA LEU A 394 -18.55 -20.54 5.77
C LEU A 394 -17.19 -20.28 5.12
N PHE A 395 -17.09 -19.24 4.27
CA PHE A 395 -15.85 -18.98 3.52
C PHE A 395 -14.75 -18.40 4.41
N ASN A 396 -15.06 -17.67 5.47
CA ASN A 396 -14.03 -17.24 6.44
C ASN A 396 -13.33 -18.42 7.14
N MET A 397 -13.94 -19.62 7.17
CA MET A 397 -13.26 -20.82 7.66
C MET A 397 -12.01 -21.16 6.82
N VAL A 398 -11.97 -20.81 5.53
CA VAL A 398 -10.80 -20.99 4.67
C VAL A 398 -9.57 -20.33 5.29
N THR A 399 -9.71 -19.11 5.84
CA THR A 399 -8.62 -18.41 6.53
C THR A 399 -8.01 -19.24 7.66
N ILE A 400 -8.87 -19.86 8.47
CA ILE A 400 -8.45 -20.67 9.62
C ILE A 400 -7.81 -21.98 9.14
N LEU A 401 -8.46 -22.69 8.22
CA LEU A 401 -8.04 -24.00 7.74
C LEU A 401 -6.73 -23.98 6.97
N THR A 402 -6.41 -22.85 6.35
CA THR A 402 -5.19 -22.66 5.53
C THR A 402 -4.17 -21.74 6.18
N ASN A 403 -4.41 -21.35 7.43
CA ASN A 403 -3.50 -20.48 8.18
C ASN A 403 -3.13 -19.18 7.45
N GLN A 404 -4.13 -18.51 6.85
CA GLN A 404 -3.96 -17.17 6.29
C GLN A 404 -3.83 -16.16 7.44
N ARG A 405 -2.97 -15.15 7.28
CA ARG A 405 -2.71 -14.20 8.37
C ARG A 405 -3.69 -13.03 8.39
N LEU A 406 -4.14 -12.59 7.23
CA LEU A 406 -5.04 -11.44 7.08
C LEU A 406 -6.42 -11.95 6.66
N CYS A 407 -7.41 -11.80 7.54
CA CYS A 407 -8.79 -12.23 7.29
C CYS A 407 -9.69 -11.00 7.09
N LEU A 408 -9.93 -10.62 5.84
CA LEU A 408 -10.91 -9.58 5.53
C LEU A 408 -12.31 -10.13 5.73
N LEU A 409 -13.02 -9.56 6.70
CA LEU A 409 -14.38 -9.94 7.01
C LEU A 409 -15.34 -9.33 5.98
N GLY A 410 -16.13 -10.18 5.31
CA GLY A 410 -17.24 -9.74 4.49
C GLY A 410 -18.39 -9.21 5.35
N MET A 411 -19.19 -8.34 4.77
CA MET A 411 -20.41 -7.80 5.38
C MET A 411 -21.63 -8.46 4.78
N MET A 412 -22.59 -8.92 5.60
CA MET A 412 -23.83 -9.54 5.10
C MET A 412 -24.70 -8.57 4.27
N THR A 413 -24.42 -7.30 4.35
CA THR A 413 -25.07 -6.23 3.58
C THR A 413 -24.24 -5.77 2.40
N GLU A 414 -23.08 -6.35 2.14
CA GLU A 414 -22.21 -6.01 1.04
C GLU A 414 -22.89 -6.28 -0.30
N ALA A 415 -22.58 -5.49 -1.32
CA ALA A 415 -23.19 -5.54 -2.64
C ALA A 415 -24.72 -5.23 -2.70
N ILE A 416 -25.25 -4.49 -1.74
CA ILE A 416 -26.61 -3.91 -1.80
C ILE A 416 -26.56 -2.56 -2.53
#